data_48327b53a372621e46fdd86c941334bf
#
_entry.id   48327b53a372621e46fdd86c941334bf
#
_cell.length_a   1.000
_cell.length_b   1.000
_cell.length_c   1.000
_cell.angle_alpha   90.00
_cell.angle_beta   90.00
_cell.angle_gamma   90.00
#
_symmetry.space_group_name_H-M   'P 1'
#
loop_
_entity.id
_entity.type
_entity.pdbx_description
1 polymer ?
#
loop_
_entity_poly.entity_id
_entity_poly.type
_entity_poly.pdbx_seq_one_letter_code
_entity_poly.pdbx_strand_id
1 'polypeptide(L)'
;MKLPILVAVFDEVRAGRVDLAERVTYRRAMRVPGSGVLHDLDEGLAPTVRDLAMLMITISDNTAADLLFERVGRERVEQVMRDVGAPSVRIPFSILELFQELTDSPGAGYDALREKLRASAGSGGRAIVAEQSVRATPRDICRIFERLEARSILDPASCDAVLDILKRTKTDTRIPALLPKGTVVAHKTGTIRTVRCDAGIVYAPNGAYAIAILSKGVGNDLRVDMALAEISLAVYEEWTR
;
A
#
# COMPACT_ATOMS: atom_id res chain seq x y z
N MET A 1 -3.68 1.77 -2.33
CA MET A 1 -2.87 1.91 -3.57
C MET A 1 -1.78 0.83 -3.68
N LYS A 2 -0.84 0.73 -2.75
CA LYS A 2 0.40 -0.05 -2.93
C LYS A 2 0.20 -1.56 -3.10
N LEU A 3 -0.78 -2.18 -2.45
CA LEU A 3 -1.12 -3.59 -2.69
C LEU A 3 -1.58 -3.85 -4.15
N PRO A 4 -2.55 -3.10 -4.72
CA PRO A 4 -2.88 -3.22 -6.14
C PRO A 4 -1.70 -3.01 -7.10
N ILE A 5 -0.83 -2.04 -6.83
CA ILE A 5 0.37 -1.81 -7.63
C ILE A 5 1.30 -3.03 -7.57
N LEU A 6 1.53 -3.59 -6.37
CA LEU A 6 2.36 -4.77 -6.19
C LEU A 6 1.83 -5.97 -6.98
N VAL A 7 0.52 -6.27 -6.87
CA VAL A 7 -0.11 -7.36 -7.63
C VAL A 7 0.03 -7.14 -9.13
N ALA A 8 -0.18 -5.91 -9.60
CA ALA A 8 -0.07 -5.59 -11.02
C ALA A 8 1.38 -5.69 -11.54
N VAL A 9 2.39 -5.29 -10.76
CA VAL A 9 3.80 -5.51 -11.09
C VAL A 9 4.08 -7.00 -11.30
N PHE A 10 3.63 -7.87 -10.40
CA PHE A 10 3.85 -9.31 -10.52
C PHE A 10 3.02 -9.96 -11.64
N ASP A 11 1.86 -9.39 -11.99
CA ASP A 11 1.12 -9.81 -13.18
C ASP A 11 1.88 -9.47 -14.47
N GLU A 12 2.53 -8.30 -14.52
CA GLU A 12 3.40 -7.92 -15.63
C GLU A 12 4.68 -8.79 -15.70
N VAL A 13 5.22 -9.20 -14.54
CA VAL A 13 6.35 -10.16 -14.47
C VAL A 13 5.94 -11.52 -15.04
N ARG A 14 4.79 -12.04 -14.61
CA ARG A 14 4.22 -13.30 -15.13
C ARG A 14 4.02 -13.26 -16.64
N ALA A 15 3.65 -12.11 -17.16
CA ALA A 15 3.43 -11.90 -18.60
C ALA A 15 4.74 -11.62 -19.38
N GLY A 16 5.90 -11.59 -18.74
CA GLY A 16 7.19 -11.32 -19.36
C GLY A 16 7.39 -9.86 -19.81
N ARG A 17 6.55 -8.92 -19.37
CA ARG A 17 6.64 -7.50 -19.72
C ARG A 17 7.46 -6.66 -18.72
N VAL A 18 7.68 -7.19 -17.52
CA VAL A 18 8.54 -6.61 -16.48
C VAL A 18 9.52 -7.67 -16.00
N ASP A 19 10.78 -7.29 -15.83
CA ASP A 19 11.78 -8.11 -15.16
C ASP A 19 12.04 -7.55 -13.76
N LEU A 20 11.96 -8.40 -12.73
CA LEU A 20 12.27 -8.01 -11.36
C LEU A 20 13.72 -7.55 -11.18
N ALA A 21 14.64 -7.98 -12.05
CA ALA A 21 16.04 -7.56 -12.08
C ALA A 21 16.27 -6.26 -12.88
N GLU A 22 15.28 -5.79 -13.64
CA GLU A 22 15.35 -4.52 -14.37
C GLU A 22 15.69 -3.38 -13.39
N ARG A 23 16.66 -2.53 -13.78
CA ARG A 23 17.09 -1.40 -12.96
C ARG A 23 16.42 -0.11 -13.43
N VAL A 24 15.85 0.61 -12.47
CA VAL A 24 15.20 1.91 -12.69
C VAL A 24 16.12 3.01 -12.15
N THR A 25 16.67 3.82 -13.05
CA THR A 25 17.54 4.93 -12.63
C THR A 25 16.72 6.02 -11.93
N TYR A 26 16.99 6.21 -10.65
CA TYR A 26 16.36 7.24 -9.86
C TYR A 26 16.90 8.62 -10.24
N ARG A 27 15.99 9.57 -10.44
CA ARG A 27 16.29 10.98 -10.70
C ARG A 27 15.59 11.87 -9.67
N ARG A 28 16.21 12.97 -9.32
CA ARG A 28 15.69 13.91 -8.33
C ARG A 28 14.29 14.44 -8.66
N ALA A 29 13.98 14.57 -9.95
CA ALA A 29 12.63 14.97 -10.42
C ALA A 29 11.53 13.95 -10.09
N MET A 30 11.88 12.68 -9.80
CA MET A 30 10.94 11.60 -9.47
C MET A 30 10.57 11.53 -7.98
N ARG A 31 11.09 12.46 -7.16
CA ARG A 31 10.83 12.47 -5.71
C ARG A 31 9.35 12.69 -5.41
N VAL A 32 8.85 11.88 -4.49
CA VAL A 32 7.51 12.02 -3.91
C VAL A 32 7.65 12.21 -2.40
N PRO A 33 7.05 13.26 -1.81
CA PRO A 33 7.19 13.51 -0.37
C PRO A 33 6.41 12.47 0.46
N GLY A 34 6.65 12.50 1.76
CA GLY A 34 5.97 11.65 2.76
C GLY A 34 6.81 10.44 3.15
N SER A 35 6.23 9.24 3.18
CA SER A 35 6.91 8.04 3.66
C SER A 35 7.93 7.47 2.67
N GLY A 36 8.93 6.81 3.22
CA GLY A 36 10.03 6.18 2.49
C GLY A 36 11.35 6.90 2.68
N VAL A 37 12.38 6.43 1.98
CA VAL A 37 13.75 6.94 2.06
C VAL A 37 14.34 7.25 0.67
N LEU A 38 13.75 6.72 -0.39
CA LEU A 38 14.32 6.85 -1.74
C LEU A 38 14.45 8.32 -2.17
N HIS A 39 13.53 9.18 -1.74
CA HIS A 39 13.57 10.62 -2.03
C HIS A 39 14.72 11.37 -1.34
N ASP A 40 15.37 10.78 -0.33
CA ASP A 40 16.52 11.35 0.38
C ASP A 40 17.86 10.80 -0.15
N LEU A 41 17.83 9.79 -1.02
CA LEU A 41 19.02 9.18 -1.58
C LEU A 41 19.57 9.96 -2.80
N ASP A 42 20.80 9.66 -3.17
CA ASP A 42 21.50 10.34 -4.26
C ASP A 42 20.91 10.00 -5.63
N GLU A 43 20.88 10.99 -6.50
CA GLU A 43 20.51 10.84 -7.90
C GLU A 43 21.50 9.90 -8.62
N GLY A 44 20.99 9.08 -9.53
CA GLY A 44 21.78 8.06 -10.25
C GLY A 44 21.74 6.68 -9.60
N LEU A 45 21.21 6.56 -8.37
CA LEU A 45 20.93 5.24 -7.80
C LEU A 45 19.99 4.48 -8.75
N ALA A 46 20.27 3.20 -8.97
CA ALA A 46 19.49 2.36 -9.88
C ALA A 46 18.99 1.08 -9.18
N PRO A 47 17.98 1.19 -8.27
CA PRO A 47 17.37 0.03 -7.66
C PRO A 47 16.69 -0.86 -8.71
N THR A 48 16.60 -2.15 -8.42
CA THR A 48 15.83 -3.07 -9.24
C THR A 48 14.32 -2.88 -9.01
N VAL A 49 13.49 -3.37 -9.94
CA VAL A 49 12.02 -3.43 -9.75
C VAL A 49 11.67 -4.19 -8.45
N ARG A 50 12.42 -5.26 -8.13
CA ARG A 50 12.29 -5.99 -6.86
C ARG A 50 12.60 -5.10 -5.65
N ASP A 51 13.68 -4.31 -5.70
CA ASP A 51 14.04 -3.39 -4.61
C ASP A 51 12.97 -2.32 -4.42
N LEU A 52 12.45 -1.77 -5.52
CA LEU A 52 11.34 -0.80 -5.47
C LEU A 52 10.08 -1.41 -4.86
N ALA A 53 9.71 -2.65 -5.24
CA ALA A 53 8.57 -3.36 -4.66
C ALA A 53 8.77 -3.59 -3.14
N MET A 54 10.00 -3.94 -2.73
CA MET A 54 10.38 -4.10 -1.34
C MET A 54 10.23 -2.77 -0.58
N LEU A 55 10.81 -1.68 -1.06
CA LEU A 55 10.72 -0.35 -0.44
C LEU A 55 9.26 0.14 -0.35
N MET A 56 8.51 0.00 -1.44
CA MET A 56 7.09 0.38 -1.52
C MET A 56 6.26 -0.27 -0.41
N ILE A 57 6.50 -1.53 -0.10
CA ILE A 57 5.69 -2.27 0.87
C ILE A 57 6.26 -2.14 2.28
N THR A 58 7.55 -2.43 2.49
CA THR A 58 8.13 -2.60 3.83
C THR A 58 8.15 -1.32 4.64
N ILE A 59 8.53 -0.21 4.03
CA ILE A 59 8.57 1.12 4.64
C ILE A 59 7.60 2.11 4.00
N SER A 60 6.70 1.59 3.15
CA SER A 60 5.71 2.41 2.46
C SER A 60 6.30 3.53 1.59
N ASP A 61 7.45 3.32 0.94
CA ASP A 61 8.13 4.33 0.13
C ASP A 61 7.24 4.86 -0.98
N ASN A 62 7.03 6.17 -1.02
CA ASN A 62 6.14 6.83 -1.98
C ASN A 62 6.80 6.99 -3.34
N THR A 63 8.10 7.32 -3.38
CA THR A 63 8.85 7.44 -4.63
C THR A 63 8.95 6.10 -5.34
N ALA A 64 9.25 5.02 -4.59
CA ALA A 64 9.26 3.66 -5.15
C ALA A 64 7.87 3.25 -5.67
N ALA A 65 6.81 3.66 -4.99
CA ALA A 65 5.44 3.37 -5.42
C ALA A 65 5.08 4.05 -6.74
N ASP A 66 5.42 5.32 -6.91
CA ASP A 66 5.13 6.05 -8.15
C ASP A 66 5.98 5.55 -9.32
N LEU A 67 7.26 5.21 -9.10
CA LEU A 67 8.10 4.58 -10.13
C LEU A 67 7.49 3.25 -10.63
N LEU A 68 6.99 2.42 -9.73
CA LEU A 68 6.31 1.17 -10.11
C LEU A 68 4.95 1.42 -10.76
N PHE A 69 4.20 2.41 -10.29
CA PHE A 69 2.91 2.79 -10.87
C PHE A 69 3.07 3.29 -12.31
N GLU A 70 4.08 4.13 -12.58
CA GLU A 70 4.42 4.57 -13.93
C GLU A 70 4.87 3.40 -14.82
N ARG A 71 5.68 2.47 -14.27
CA ARG A 71 6.19 1.31 -15.02
C ARG A 71 5.10 0.36 -15.47
N VAL A 72 4.04 0.19 -14.66
CA VAL A 72 2.89 -0.67 -14.98
C VAL A 72 1.81 0.08 -15.76
N GLY A 73 1.57 1.33 -15.39
CA GLY A 73 0.51 2.16 -15.92
C GLY A 73 -0.81 2.03 -15.15
N ARG A 74 -1.48 3.17 -14.98
CA ARG A 74 -2.74 3.31 -14.24
C ARG A 74 -3.82 2.34 -14.70
N GLU A 75 -4.10 2.34 -16.00
CA GLU A 75 -5.15 1.54 -16.59
C GLU A 75 -4.93 0.05 -16.37
N ARG A 76 -3.65 -0.37 -16.43
CA ARG A 76 -3.29 -1.76 -16.20
C ARG A 76 -3.50 -2.19 -14.76
N VAL A 77 -3.13 -1.34 -13.79
CA VAL A 77 -3.39 -1.62 -12.36
C VAL A 77 -4.88 -1.80 -12.11
N GLU A 78 -5.73 -0.91 -12.61
CA GLU A 78 -7.18 -1.03 -12.46
C GLU A 78 -7.76 -2.22 -13.22
N GLN A 79 -7.22 -2.56 -14.40
CA GLN A 79 -7.65 -3.74 -15.15
C GLN A 79 -7.34 -5.02 -14.37
N VAL A 80 -6.12 -5.16 -13.85
CA VAL A 80 -5.74 -6.31 -13.01
C VAL A 80 -6.69 -6.43 -11.81
N MET A 81 -7.05 -5.32 -11.16
CA MET A 81 -7.99 -5.37 -10.05
C MET A 81 -9.39 -5.86 -10.46
N ARG A 82 -9.88 -5.49 -11.63
CA ARG A 82 -11.14 -6.05 -12.16
C ARG A 82 -11.02 -7.55 -12.43
N ASP A 83 -9.94 -7.97 -13.07
CA ASP A 83 -9.69 -9.37 -13.47
C ASP A 83 -9.56 -10.30 -12.23
N VAL A 84 -9.01 -9.77 -11.14
CA VAL A 84 -8.92 -10.51 -9.87
C VAL A 84 -10.18 -10.42 -9.01
N GLY A 85 -11.26 -9.81 -9.51
CA GLY A 85 -12.54 -9.73 -8.83
C GLY A 85 -12.61 -8.68 -7.71
N ALA A 86 -11.81 -7.62 -7.80
CA ALA A 86 -11.80 -6.48 -6.87
C ALA A 86 -12.21 -5.16 -7.58
N PRO A 87 -13.42 -5.08 -8.20
CA PRO A 87 -13.81 -3.97 -9.08
C PRO A 87 -14.01 -2.64 -8.36
N SER A 88 -14.13 -2.64 -7.02
CA SER A 88 -14.24 -1.39 -6.26
C SER A 88 -12.91 -0.65 -6.12
N VAL A 89 -11.80 -1.30 -6.42
CA VAL A 89 -10.46 -0.68 -6.35
C VAL A 89 -10.31 0.32 -7.48
N ARG A 90 -10.11 1.59 -7.12
CA ARG A 90 -9.86 2.70 -8.04
C ARG A 90 -8.61 3.46 -7.61
N ILE A 91 -7.72 3.70 -8.55
CA ILE A 91 -6.45 4.42 -8.33
C ILE A 91 -6.31 5.49 -9.42
N PRO A 92 -7.10 6.58 -9.34
CA PRO A 92 -7.12 7.61 -10.36
C PRO A 92 -5.86 8.49 -10.38
N PHE A 93 -5.03 8.40 -9.35
CA PHE A 93 -3.85 9.25 -9.16
C PHE A 93 -2.61 8.41 -8.81
N SER A 94 -1.42 8.88 -9.22
CA SER A 94 -0.17 8.54 -8.56
C SER A 94 -0.15 9.14 -7.14
N ILE A 95 0.85 8.84 -6.32
CA ILE A 95 0.94 9.44 -4.98
C ILE A 95 1.30 10.92 -5.07
N LEU A 96 2.13 11.29 -6.04
CA LEU A 96 2.45 12.69 -6.30
C LEU A 96 1.20 13.49 -6.69
N GLU A 97 0.44 13.00 -7.66
CA GLU A 97 -0.84 13.61 -8.09
C GLU A 97 -1.84 13.69 -6.93
N LEU A 98 -1.95 12.63 -6.12
CA LEU A 98 -2.82 12.64 -4.93
C LEU A 98 -2.43 13.75 -3.95
N PHE A 99 -1.14 13.98 -3.72
CA PHE A 99 -0.69 15.08 -2.86
C PHE A 99 -0.94 16.45 -3.49
N GLN A 100 -0.82 16.59 -4.80
CA GLN A 100 -1.18 17.81 -5.52
C GLN A 100 -2.67 18.13 -5.33
N GLU A 101 -3.55 17.15 -5.47
CA GLU A 101 -4.99 17.31 -5.23
C GLU A 101 -5.30 17.64 -3.77
N LEU A 102 -4.67 16.95 -2.82
CA LEU A 102 -4.89 17.20 -1.38
C LEU A 102 -4.41 18.58 -0.92
N THR A 103 -3.48 19.20 -1.61
CA THR A 103 -2.92 20.51 -1.27
C THR A 103 -3.39 21.61 -2.19
N ASP A 104 -4.31 21.33 -3.11
CA ASP A 104 -4.77 22.26 -4.17
C ASP A 104 -3.59 22.89 -4.91
N SER A 105 -2.69 22.05 -5.41
CA SER A 105 -1.40 22.48 -5.98
C SER A 105 -1.04 21.67 -7.23
N PRO A 106 -1.85 21.77 -8.29
CA PRO A 106 -1.60 21.02 -9.52
C PRO A 106 -0.22 21.39 -10.09
N GLY A 107 0.54 20.36 -10.49
CA GLY A 107 1.88 20.52 -11.05
C GLY A 107 2.98 20.87 -10.04
N ALA A 108 2.67 20.99 -8.75
CA ALA A 108 3.68 21.26 -7.73
C ALA A 108 4.66 20.08 -7.60
N GLY A 109 5.96 20.39 -7.60
CA GLY A 109 7.02 19.40 -7.39
C GLY A 109 7.28 19.12 -5.91
N TYR A 110 8.26 18.25 -5.64
CA TYR A 110 8.60 17.72 -4.33
C TYR A 110 8.71 18.78 -3.22
N ASP A 111 9.53 19.83 -3.41
CA ASP A 111 9.83 20.77 -2.32
C ASP A 111 8.60 21.60 -1.93
N ALA A 112 7.84 22.08 -2.92
CA ALA A 112 6.60 22.82 -2.69
C ALA A 112 5.53 21.95 -2.00
N LEU A 113 5.37 20.70 -2.42
CA LEU A 113 4.43 19.75 -1.78
C LEU A 113 4.86 19.40 -0.36
N ARG A 114 6.16 19.18 -0.13
CA ARG A 114 6.71 18.89 1.21
C ARG A 114 6.41 20.01 2.20
N GLU A 115 6.59 21.26 1.79
CA GLU A 115 6.27 22.44 2.59
C GLU A 115 4.77 22.52 2.90
N LYS A 116 3.92 22.40 1.89
CA LYS A 116 2.45 22.45 2.04
C LYS A 116 1.91 21.31 2.91
N LEU A 117 2.43 20.10 2.73
CA LEU A 117 2.03 18.95 3.56
C LEU A 117 2.41 19.16 5.03
N ARG A 118 3.57 19.79 5.31
CA ARG A 118 3.98 20.15 6.68
C ARG A 118 3.08 21.23 7.28
N ALA A 119 2.80 22.27 6.52
CA ALA A 119 1.93 23.38 6.95
C ALA A 119 0.49 22.92 7.19
N SER A 120 0.00 21.92 6.43
CA SER A 120 -1.37 21.40 6.53
C SER A 120 -1.55 20.29 7.57
N ALA A 121 -0.50 19.90 8.29
CA ALA A 121 -0.56 18.79 9.27
C ALA A 121 -1.57 19.00 10.42
N GLY A 122 -2.02 20.26 10.65
CA GLY A 122 -3.03 20.61 11.64
C GLY A 122 -4.32 21.19 11.08
N SER A 123 -4.43 21.46 9.79
CA SER A 123 -5.64 22.00 9.17
C SER A 123 -6.42 20.88 8.48
N GLY A 124 -7.73 20.82 8.69
CA GLY A 124 -8.65 19.94 7.96
C GLY A 124 -8.62 20.31 6.47
N GLY A 125 -7.67 19.76 5.74
CA GLY A 125 -7.59 19.92 4.30
C GLY A 125 -8.83 19.36 3.60
N ARG A 126 -8.99 19.71 2.31
CA ARG A 126 -10.07 19.23 1.44
C ARG A 126 -10.37 17.75 1.74
N ALA A 127 -11.59 17.49 2.16
CA ALA A 127 -12.06 16.11 2.32
C ALA A 127 -11.80 15.39 0.99
N ILE A 128 -11.19 14.23 1.06
CA ILE A 128 -11.03 13.36 -0.11
C ILE A 128 -12.44 13.09 -0.62
N VAL A 129 -12.80 13.67 -1.76
CA VAL A 129 -14.11 13.48 -2.37
C VAL A 129 -14.19 12.02 -2.79
N ALA A 130 -15.08 11.25 -2.15
CA ALA A 130 -15.12 9.80 -2.22
C ALA A 130 -15.22 9.24 -3.65
N GLU A 131 -15.87 9.97 -4.55
CA GLU A 131 -16.12 9.51 -5.92
C GLU A 131 -14.92 9.66 -6.85
N GLN A 132 -14.01 10.58 -6.55
CA GLN A 132 -12.83 10.89 -7.39
C GLN A 132 -11.51 10.48 -6.75
N SER A 133 -11.54 9.87 -5.58
CA SER A 133 -10.35 9.50 -4.82
C SER A 133 -9.95 8.04 -5.01
N VAL A 134 -8.75 7.72 -4.50
CA VAL A 134 -8.32 6.33 -4.30
C VAL A 134 -9.28 5.65 -3.34
N ARG A 135 -9.92 4.58 -3.79
CA ARG A 135 -10.94 3.87 -3.01
C ARG A 135 -10.91 2.37 -3.20
N ALA A 136 -11.40 1.66 -2.21
CA ALA A 136 -11.67 0.23 -2.25
C ALA A 136 -12.70 -0.12 -1.16
N THR A 137 -13.39 -1.23 -1.29
CA THR A 137 -14.14 -1.82 -0.18
C THR A 137 -13.26 -2.77 0.63
N PRO A 138 -13.48 -2.92 1.95
CA PRO A 138 -12.79 -3.94 2.75
C PRO A 138 -12.93 -5.35 2.14
N ARG A 139 -14.11 -5.68 1.62
CA ARG A 139 -14.40 -6.97 0.97
C ARG A 139 -13.47 -7.24 -0.21
N ASP A 140 -13.29 -6.27 -1.10
CA ASP A 140 -12.43 -6.45 -2.27
C ASP A 140 -10.95 -6.53 -1.88
N ILE A 141 -10.53 -5.79 -0.85
CA ILE A 141 -9.17 -5.92 -0.30
C ILE A 141 -8.97 -7.31 0.31
N CYS A 142 -9.89 -7.82 1.12
CA CYS A 142 -9.82 -9.20 1.63
C CYS A 142 -9.75 -10.21 0.49
N ARG A 143 -10.56 -10.06 -0.56
CA ARG A 143 -10.55 -10.95 -1.73
C ARG A 143 -9.19 -11.01 -2.43
N ILE A 144 -8.47 -9.89 -2.53
CA ILE A 144 -7.10 -9.89 -3.07
C ILE A 144 -6.19 -10.76 -2.19
N PHE A 145 -6.24 -10.59 -0.88
CA PHE A 145 -5.44 -11.37 0.06
C PHE A 145 -5.81 -12.86 0.07
N GLU A 146 -7.10 -13.20 0.08
CA GLU A 146 -7.61 -14.57 0.00
C GLU A 146 -7.08 -15.27 -1.26
N ARG A 147 -7.14 -14.59 -2.40
CA ARG A 147 -6.66 -15.15 -3.66
C ARG A 147 -5.14 -15.23 -3.77
N LEU A 148 -4.40 -14.33 -3.09
CA LEU A 148 -2.94 -14.45 -2.93
C LEU A 148 -2.60 -15.70 -2.11
N GLU A 149 -3.27 -15.91 -0.98
CA GLU A 149 -3.04 -17.07 -0.12
C GLU A 149 -3.41 -18.39 -0.81
N ALA A 150 -4.49 -18.39 -1.56
CA ALA A 150 -4.93 -19.53 -2.38
C ALA A 150 -4.09 -19.75 -3.65
N ARG A 151 -3.08 -18.92 -3.95
CA ARG A 151 -2.26 -18.91 -5.19
C ARG A 151 -3.12 -18.91 -6.46
N SER A 152 -4.24 -18.18 -6.43
CA SER A 152 -5.23 -18.15 -7.53
C SER A 152 -5.34 -16.79 -8.23
N ILE A 153 -4.57 -15.79 -7.80
CA ILE A 153 -4.56 -14.44 -8.38
C ILE A 153 -3.47 -14.27 -9.45
N LEU A 154 -2.32 -14.95 -9.23
CA LEU A 154 -1.14 -15.01 -10.10
C LEU A 154 -0.70 -16.47 -10.20
N ASP A 155 0.45 -16.73 -10.82
CA ASP A 155 1.11 -18.03 -10.67
C ASP A 155 1.60 -18.22 -9.21
N PRO A 156 1.78 -19.49 -8.77
CA PRO A 156 2.14 -19.76 -7.37
C PRO A 156 3.42 -19.06 -6.89
N ALA A 157 4.46 -19.03 -7.72
CA ALA A 157 5.74 -18.40 -7.37
C ALA A 157 5.62 -16.89 -7.20
N SER A 158 4.84 -16.23 -8.05
CA SER A 158 4.52 -14.80 -7.94
C SER A 158 3.68 -14.50 -6.69
N CYS A 159 2.69 -15.33 -6.37
CA CYS A 159 1.91 -15.18 -5.14
C CYS A 159 2.80 -15.30 -3.90
N ASP A 160 3.67 -16.31 -3.85
CA ASP A 160 4.60 -16.49 -2.73
C ASP A 160 5.56 -15.30 -2.58
N ALA A 161 6.10 -14.79 -3.68
CA ALA A 161 6.97 -13.60 -3.67
C ALA A 161 6.24 -12.34 -3.17
N VAL A 162 4.99 -12.13 -3.58
CA VAL A 162 4.14 -11.02 -3.09
C VAL A 162 3.90 -11.16 -1.58
N LEU A 163 3.54 -12.35 -1.11
CA LEU A 163 3.30 -12.62 0.31
C LEU A 163 4.58 -12.44 1.14
N ASP A 164 5.73 -12.89 0.63
CA ASP A 164 7.01 -12.70 1.30
C ASP A 164 7.40 -11.22 1.46
N ILE A 165 7.11 -10.39 0.47
CA ILE A 165 7.29 -8.93 0.57
C ILE A 165 6.35 -8.36 1.63
N LEU A 166 5.07 -8.74 1.64
CA LEU A 166 4.06 -8.26 2.58
C LEU A 166 4.38 -8.65 4.03
N LYS A 167 4.92 -9.85 4.28
CA LYS A 167 5.38 -10.32 5.61
C LYS A 167 6.55 -9.48 6.17
N ARG A 168 7.21 -8.68 5.35
CA ARG A 168 8.34 -7.83 5.75
C ARG A 168 7.95 -6.39 6.09
N THR A 169 6.66 -6.07 6.10
CA THR A 169 6.15 -4.74 6.52
C THR A 169 6.71 -4.37 7.89
N LYS A 170 7.23 -3.13 8.02
CA LYS A 170 7.89 -2.64 9.24
C LYS A 170 6.97 -1.86 10.17
N THR A 171 5.76 -1.54 9.72
CA THR A 171 4.76 -0.86 10.54
C THR A 171 3.88 -1.90 11.21
N ASP A 172 4.10 -2.16 12.47
CA ASP A 172 3.45 -3.19 13.29
C ASP A 172 2.49 -2.62 14.36
N THR A 173 2.11 -1.35 14.22
CA THR A 173 1.31 -0.61 15.20
C THR A 173 -0.21 -0.86 15.12
N ARG A 174 -0.71 -1.66 14.18
CA ARG A 174 -2.14 -1.91 13.92
C ARG A 174 -2.46 -3.41 14.00
N ILE A 175 -2.76 -4.07 12.88
CA ILE A 175 -3.12 -5.51 12.88
C ILE A 175 -2.17 -6.36 13.74
N PRO A 176 -0.83 -6.26 13.65
CA PRO A 176 0.05 -7.11 14.45
C PRO A 176 0.18 -6.72 15.93
N ALA A 177 -0.13 -5.46 16.30
CA ALA A 177 0.31 -4.84 17.53
C ALA A 177 -0.06 -5.59 18.83
N LEU A 178 -1.24 -6.18 18.90
CA LEU A 178 -1.75 -6.90 20.06
C LEU A 178 -1.85 -8.41 19.86
N LEU A 179 -1.48 -8.93 18.69
CA LEU A 179 -1.48 -10.37 18.44
C LEU A 179 -0.38 -11.07 19.25
N PRO A 180 -0.54 -12.36 19.57
CA PRO A 180 0.48 -13.13 20.27
C PRO A 180 1.85 -13.02 19.59
N LYS A 181 2.88 -12.91 20.41
CA LYS A 181 4.26 -12.76 19.91
C LYS A 181 4.63 -13.89 18.95
N GLY A 182 5.15 -13.55 17.79
CA GLY A 182 5.53 -14.50 16.76
C GLY A 182 4.43 -14.79 15.74
N THR A 183 3.22 -14.24 15.91
CA THR A 183 2.17 -14.32 14.87
C THR A 183 2.66 -13.65 13.58
N VAL A 184 2.74 -14.41 12.50
CA VAL A 184 3.12 -13.87 11.18
C VAL A 184 1.93 -13.15 10.56
N VAL A 185 2.19 -11.96 10.04
CA VAL A 185 1.17 -11.17 9.34
C VAL A 185 1.74 -10.65 8.01
N ALA A 186 1.09 -11.00 6.91
CA ALA A 186 1.38 -10.43 5.60
C ALA A 186 0.42 -9.27 5.35
N HIS A 187 0.87 -8.01 5.51
CA HIS A 187 -0.05 -6.88 5.52
C HIS A 187 0.50 -5.61 4.87
N LYS A 188 -0.39 -4.63 4.66
CA LYS A 188 -0.03 -3.29 4.21
C LYS A 188 -0.88 -2.24 4.88
N THR A 189 -0.23 -1.34 5.60
CA THR A 189 -0.83 -0.16 6.23
C THR A 189 -1.07 0.97 5.22
N GLY A 190 -2.04 1.83 5.52
CA GLY A 190 -2.30 3.08 4.81
C GLY A 190 -2.58 4.22 5.77
N THR A 191 -1.93 5.36 5.56
CA THR A 191 -2.12 6.56 6.36
C THR A 191 -2.11 7.78 5.45
N ILE A 192 -3.18 8.54 5.49
CA ILE A 192 -3.26 9.85 4.86
C ILE A 192 -4.28 10.72 5.59
N ARG A 193 -3.84 11.87 6.10
CA ARG A 193 -4.71 12.80 6.85
C ARG A 193 -5.63 12.07 7.86
N THR A 194 -6.94 12.11 7.61
CA THR A 194 -7.99 11.51 8.46
C THR A 194 -8.29 10.04 8.13
N VAL A 195 -7.44 9.37 7.35
CA VAL A 195 -7.60 7.96 6.97
C VAL A 195 -6.51 7.13 7.62
N ARG A 196 -6.92 6.05 8.28
CA ARG A 196 -6.06 5.02 8.87
C ARG A 196 -6.57 3.65 8.44
N CYS A 197 -5.71 2.88 7.84
CA CYS A 197 -6.07 1.56 7.31
C CYS A 197 -4.97 0.55 7.59
N ASP A 198 -5.37 -0.70 7.77
CA ASP A 198 -4.46 -1.84 7.66
C ASP A 198 -5.23 -3.02 7.08
N ALA A 199 -4.59 -3.82 6.25
CA ALA A 199 -5.20 -5.01 5.67
C ALA A 199 -4.13 -6.07 5.39
N GLY A 200 -4.50 -7.34 5.58
CA GLY A 200 -3.54 -8.42 5.41
C GLY A 200 -4.11 -9.80 5.66
N ILE A 201 -3.20 -10.76 5.73
CA ILE A 201 -3.44 -12.13 6.16
C ILE A 201 -2.76 -12.34 7.50
N VAL A 202 -3.50 -12.84 8.46
CA VAL A 202 -2.99 -13.29 9.77
C VAL A 202 -2.87 -14.81 9.73
N TYR A 203 -1.68 -15.33 10.03
CA TYR A 203 -1.39 -16.75 10.10
C TYR A 203 -1.57 -17.25 11.53
N ALA A 204 -2.81 -17.63 11.87
CA ALA A 204 -3.18 -18.13 13.18
C ALA A 204 -3.02 -19.67 13.27
N PRO A 205 -2.96 -20.28 14.46
CA PRO A 205 -2.84 -21.73 14.64
C PRO A 205 -3.96 -22.54 13.94
N ASN A 206 -5.18 -22.02 13.92
CA ASN A 206 -6.35 -22.68 13.31
C ASN A 206 -6.46 -22.43 11.79
N GLY A 207 -5.44 -21.81 11.18
CA GLY A 207 -5.40 -21.46 9.77
C GLY A 207 -5.32 -19.95 9.53
N ALA A 208 -5.00 -19.58 8.29
CA ALA A 208 -4.88 -18.18 7.90
C ALA A 208 -6.26 -17.56 7.62
N TYR A 209 -6.39 -16.26 7.93
CA TYR A 209 -7.57 -15.47 7.55
C TYR A 209 -7.17 -14.11 7.01
N ALA A 210 -7.98 -13.57 6.11
CA ALA A 210 -7.83 -12.21 5.59
C ALA A 210 -8.63 -11.21 6.44
N ILE A 211 -8.02 -10.06 6.71
CA ILE A 211 -8.65 -8.96 7.45
C ILE A 211 -8.35 -7.62 6.76
N ALA A 212 -9.35 -6.74 6.68
CA ALA A 212 -9.20 -5.38 6.17
C ALA A 212 -9.97 -4.39 7.05
N ILE A 213 -9.25 -3.49 7.70
CA ILE A 213 -9.80 -2.47 8.59
C ILE A 213 -9.51 -1.11 7.96
N LEU A 214 -10.56 -0.47 7.44
CA LEU A 214 -10.48 0.81 6.75
C LEU A 214 -11.27 1.86 7.54
N SER A 215 -10.59 2.91 8.01
CA SER A 215 -11.22 4.01 8.73
C SER A 215 -11.01 5.34 8.03
N LYS A 216 -11.97 6.25 8.18
CA LYS A 216 -11.86 7.64 7.71
C LYS A 216 -12.56 8.60 8.67
N GLY A 217 -12.23 9.88 8.60
CA GLY A 217 -12.79 10.89 9.50
C GLY A 217 -12.19 10.83 10.91
N VAL A 218 -11.08 10.09 11.09
CA VAL A 218 -10.41 9.90 12.37
C VAL A 218 -9.25 10.87 12.53
N GLY A 219 -8.87 11.12 13.78
CA GLY A 219 -7.66 11.88 14.09
C GLY A 219 -6.38 11.16 13.67
N ASN A 220 -5.29 11.91 13.66
CA ASN A 220 -3.96 11.34 13.43
C ASN A 220 -3.28 11.04 14.78
N ASP A 221 -3.85 10.11 15.56
CA ASP A 221 -3.30 9.76 16.86
C ASP A 221 -3.14 8.24 17.05
N LEU A 222 -2.35 7.88 18.06
CA LEU A 222 -2.07 6.50 18.43
C LEU A 222 -3.33 5.73 18.89
N ARG A 223 -4.38 6.42 19.35
CA ARG A 223 -5.63 5.78 19.78
C ARG A 223 -6.34 5.10 18.61
N VAL A 224 -6.25 5.68 17.43
CA VAL A 224 -6.83 5.06 16.23
C VAL A 224 -6.05 3.80 15.85
N ASP A 225 -4.72 3.84 15.85
CA ASP A 225 -3.90 2.67 15.59
C ASP A 225 -4.19 1.56 16.63
N MET A 226 -4.36 1.91 17.91
CA MET A 226 -4.71 0.98 18.98
C MET A 226 -6.11 0.39 18.77
N ALA A 227 -7.11 1.17 18.38
CA ALA A 227 -8.44 0.66 18.07
C ALA A 227 -8.43 -0.36 16.91
N LEU A 228 -7.60 -0.13 15.88
CA LEU A 228 -7.41 -1.12 14.81
C LEU A 228 -6.75 -2.41 15.33
N ALA A 229 -5.81 -2.28 16.26
CA ALA A 229 -5.14 -3.41 16.89
C ALA A 229 -6.11 -4.23 17.79
N GLU A 230 -6.98 -3.55 18.56
CA GLU A 230 -8.00 -4.20 19.39
C GLU A 230 -9.03 -4.96 18.55
N ILE A 231 -9.46 -4.39 17.42
CA ILE A 231 -10.34 -5.08 16.46
C ILE A 231 -9.64 -6.33 15.92
N SER A 232 -8.35 -6.23 15.56
CA SER A 232 -7.58 -7.37 15.08
C SER A 232 -7.46 -8.47 16.14
N LEU A 233 -7.19 -8.10 17.38
CA LEU A 233 -7.11 -9.05 18.50
C LEU A 233 -8.44 -9.76 18.73
N ALA A 234 -9.55 -9.04 18.75
CA ALA A 234 -10.89 -9.62 18.93
C ALA A 234 -11.22 -10.65 17.84
N VAL A 235 -10.85 -10.35 16.57
CA VAL A 235 -11.03 -11.31 15.46
C VAL A 235 -10.11 -12.53 15.64
N TYR A 236 -8.87 -12.33 16.07
CA TYR A 236 -7.92 -13.41 16.33
C TYR A 236 -8.41 -14.36 17.43
N GLU A 237 -8.88 -13.82 18.55
CA GLU A 237 -9.39 -14.58 19.68
C GLU A 237 -10.61 -15.41 19.29
N GLU A 238 -11.53 -14.83 18.50
CA GLU A 238 -12.70 -15.56 17.99
C GLU A 238 -12.30 -16.66 17.00
N TRP A 239 -11.33 -16.38 16.11
CA TRP A 239 -10.84 -17.34 15.12
C TRP A 239 -10.11 -18.55 15.73
N THR A 240 -9.49 -18.34 16.90
CA THR A 240 -8.68 -19.37 17.57
C THR A 240 -9.44 -20.14 18.66
N ARG A 241 -10.72 -19.81 18.90
CA ARG A 241 -11.61 -20.61 19.78
C ARG A 241 -11.96 -21.93 19.11
#